data_aface5307d64e531d1b16036c46c4dcf
#
_entry.id   aface5307d64e531d1b16036c46c4dcf
#
_cell.length_a   1.000
_cell.length_b   1.000
_cell.length_c   1.000
_cell.angle_alpha   90.00
_cell.angle_beta   90.00
_cell.angle_gamma   90.00
#
_symmetry.space_group_name_H-M   'P 1'
#
loop_
_entity.id
_entity.type
_entity.pdbx_description
1 polymer ?
#
loop_
_entity_poly.entity_id
_entity_poly.type
_entity_poly.pdbx_seq_one_letter_code
_entity_poly.pdbx_strand_id
1 'polypeptide(L)'
;MKLVKVSDMIKTYYPEYYKWETYPSNMCAIIHKTTEEWGILHNMATSNIVIDGVTFKCSETLFQIMKFTDKEVVQDVYRRNNKKWAMHWEKEYRREDWPQMIIDALKFCLQMKYEQCAEFRKEIERSKGLFIVEDETGRKSTSYGAKLNKDGLFEGSNLLGRLLMELRDNGKLAYTLPADAFMFLNFLK
;
A
#
# COMPACT_ATOMS: atom_id res chain seq x y z
N MET A 1 13.75 20.16 1.72
CA MET A 1 13.70 19.25 2.89
C MET A 1 14.23 17.87 2.49
N LYS A 2 15.02 17.20 3.32
CA LYS A 2 15.46 15.82 3.00
C LYS A 2 14.28 14.88 3.22
N LEU A 3 13.90 14.11 2.20
CA LEU A 3 12.82 13.13 2.34
C LEU A 3 13.19 12.10 3.41
N VAL A 4 12.34 11.95 4.43
CA VAL A 4 12.47 10.90 5.44
C VAL A 4 12.16 9.56 4.76
N LYS A 5 12.98 8.54 5.01
CA LYS A 5 12.76 7.19 4.46
C LYS A 5 11.48 6.59 5.05
N VAL A 6 10.79 5.79 4.27
CA VAL A 6 9.56 5.10 4.71
C VAL A 6 9.82 4.24 5.95
N SER A 7 10.93 3.51 5.99
CA SER A 7 11.34 2.72 7.17
C SER A 7 11.47 3.56 8.45
N ASP A 8 11.99 4.78 8.32
CA ASP A 8 12.18 5.67 9.47
C ASP A 8 10.83 6.26 9.94
N MET A 9 9.92 6.55 9.00
CA MET A 9 8.54 6.96 9.33
C MET A 9 7.83 5.86 10.11
N ILE A 10 7.88 4.61 9.61
CA ILE A 10 7.23 3.47 10.27
C ILE A 10 7.83 3.25 11.65
N LYS A 11 9.16 3.23 11.77
CA LYS A 11 9.84 3.06 13.05
C LYS A 11 9.44 4.11 14.08
N THR A 12 9.23 5.36 13.65
CA THR A 12 8.96 6.49 14.55
C THR A 12 7.49 6.57 14.95
N TYR A 13 6.56 6.39 14.00
CA TYR A 13 5.14 6.66 14.21
C TYR A 13 4.28 5.40 14.33
N TYR A 14 4.79 4.25 13.88
CA TYR A 14 4.09 2.97 13.87
C TYR A 14 5.05 1.82 14.27
N PRO A 15 5.68 1.89 15.46
CA PRO A 15 6.72 0.93 15.87
C PRO A 15 6.21 -0.53 15.90
N GLU A 16 4.91 -0.75 16.10
CA GLU A 16 4.27 -2.07 16.05
C GLU A 16 4.33 -2.71 14.65
N TYR A 17 4.45 -1.91 13.59
CA TYR A 17 4.65 -2.37 12.22
C TYR A 17 6.13 -2.45 11.81
N TYR A 18 7.03 -1.95 12.63
CA TYR A 18 8.48 -2.03 12.41
C TYR A 18 9.02 -3.34 12.96
N LYS A 19 8.70 -4.46 12.26
CA LYS A 19 9.15 -5.80 12.60
C LYS A 19 9.88 -6.42 11.42
N TRP A 20 10.88 -7.24 11.70
CA TRP A 20 11.55 -8.08 10.73
C TRP A 20 11.11 -9.52 10.95
N GLU A 21 10.55 -10.14 9.94
CA GLU A 21 9.97 -11.47 10.02
C GLU A 21 10.51 -12.36 8.89
N THR A 22 10.34 -13.67 9.08
CA THR A 22 10.82 -14.69 8.14
C THR A 22 9.67 -15.62 7.76
N TYR A 23 9.53 -15.93 6.48
CA TYR A 23 8.44 -16.73 5.94
C TYR A 23 8.98 -17.83 4.99
N PRO A 24 8.66 -19.13 5.21
CA PRO A 24 8.99 -20.18 4.27
C PRO A 24 8.32 -19.97 2.92
N SER A 25 9.07 -19.89 1.82
CA SER A 25 8.54 -19.53 0.50
C SER A 25 7.47 -20.50 -0.02
N ASN A 26 7.59 -21.79 0.33
CA ASN A 26 6.62 -22.83 -0.03
C ASN A 26 5.28 -22.73 0.73
N MET A 27 5.18 -21.83 1.72
CA MET A 27 3.96 -21.54 2.48
C MET A 27 3.43 -20.13 2.22
N CYS A 28 3.82 -19.50 1.11
CA CYS A 28 3.49 -18.11 0.83
C CYS A 28 2.59 -17.94 -0.39
N ALA A 29 1.58 -17.09 -0.25
CA ALA A 29 0.93 -16.40 -1.36
C ALA A 29 1.83 -15.21 -1.75
N ILE A 30 2.58 -15.35 -2.85
CA ILE A 30 3.65 -14.42 -3.23
C ILE A 30 3.12 -13.34 -4.17
N ILE A 31 3.15 -12.10 -3.73
CA ILE A 31 2.79 -10.92 -4.53
C ILE A 31 4.06 -10.40 -5.21
N HIS A 32 4.18 -10.59 -6.53
CA HIS A 32 5.34 -10.11 -7.30
C HIS A 32 4.91 -9.23 -8.47
N LYS A 33 4.12 -9.74 -9.42
CA LYS A 33 3.56 -8.97 -10.54
C LYS A 33 2.04 -9.07 -10.57
N THR A 34 1.41 -8.03 -11.10
CA THR A 34 -0.07 -7.98 -11.24
C THR A 34 -0.64 -9.04 -12.18
N THR A 35 0.20 -9.65 -13.02
CA THR A 35 -0.18 -10.70 -14.00
C THR A 35 0.07 -12.12 -13.51
N GLU A 36 0.63 -12.29 -12.31
CA GLU A 36 0.91 -13.59 -11.72
C GLU A 36 -0.25 -14.06 -10.83
N GLU A 37 -0.17 -15.27 -10.30
CA GLU A 37 -1.24 -15.97 -9.58
C GLU A 37 -1.88 -15.11 -8.47
N TRP A 38 -1.08 -14.44 -7.65
CA TRP A 38 -1.54 -13.58 -6.56
C TRP A 38 -1.55 -12.10 -6.94
N GLY A 39 -1.50 -11.80 -8.23
CA GLY A 39 -1.31 -10.46 -8.76
C GLY A 39 -2.39 -9.46 -8.37
N ILE A 40 -3.64 -9.90 -8.17
CA ILE A 40 -4.74 -9.03 -7.72
C ILE A 40 -4.50 -8.47 -6.31
N LEU A 41 -3.69 -9.15 -5.48
CA LEU A 41 -3.32 -8.67 -4.14
C LEU A 41 -2.35 -7.48 -4.21
N HIS A 42 -1.63 -7.30 -5.32
CA HIS A 42 -0.73 -6.18 -5.51
C HIS A 42 -1.49 -4.83 -5.52
N ASN A 43 -0.94 -3.80 -4.86
CA ASN A 43 -1.55 -2.47 -4.81
C ASN A 43 -1.76 -1.81 -6.17
N MET A 44 -0.95 -2.16 -7.17
CA MET A 44 -1.05 -1.65 -8.54
C MET A 44 -2.07 -2.44 -9.40
N ALA A 45 -2.64 -3.54 -8.91
CA ALA A 45 -3.67 -4.27 -9.64
C ALA A 45 -4.93 -3.42 -9.80
N THR A 46 -5.46 -3.39 -11.03
CA THR A 46 -6.67 -2.63 -11.34
C THR A 46 -7.85 -3.12 -10.49
N SER A 47 -8.50 -2.21 -9.80
CA SER A 47 -9.61 -2.50 -8.89
C SER A 47 -10.73 -1.45 -8.94
N ASN A 48 -10.53 -0.32 -9.64
CA ASN A 48 -11.52 0.74 -9.86
C ASN A 48 -12.25 1.18 -8.58
N ILE A 49 -11.47 1.62 -7.59
CA ILE A 49 -11.99 2.07 -6.29
C ILE A 49 -12.70 3.42 -6.47
N VAL A 50 -13.92 3.54 -5.98
CA VAL A 50 -14.71 4.78 -6.04
C VAL A 50 -14.76 5.41 -4.65
N ILE A 51 -14.34 6.67 -4.55
CA ILE A 51 -14.44 7.48 -3.34
C ILE A 51 -15.20 8.76 -3.70
N ASP A 52 -16.37 8.96 -3.13
CA ASP A 52 -17.20 10.15 -3.31
C ASP A 52 -17.38 10.55 -4.81
N GLY A 53 -17.66 9.53 -5.64
CA GLY A 53 -17.89 9.67 -7.09
C GLY A 53 -16.61 9.73 -7.95
N VAL A 54 -15.43 9.80 -7.36
CA VAL A 54 -14.13 9.79 -8.08
C VAL A 54 -13.59 8.37 -8.17
N THR A 55 -13.25 7.90 -9.37
CA THR A 55 -12.72 6.54 -9.59
C THR A 55 -11.20 6.53 -9.63
N PHE A 56 -10.59 5.71 -8.77
CA PHE A 56 -9.15 5.44 -8.74
C PHE A 56 -8.89 4.06 -9.34
N LYS A 57 -8.00 3.99 -10.33
CA LYS A 57 -7.68 2.75 -11.05
C LYS A 57 -7.24 1.62 -10.12
N CYS A 58 -6.48 1.92 -9.08
CA CYS A 58 -5.97 0.95 -8.11
C CYS A 58 -5.71 1.60 -6.74
N SER A 59 -5.54 0.79 -5.71
CA SER A 59 -5.22 1.26 -4.36
C SER A 59 -3.90 2.04 -4.28
N GLU A 60 -2.92 1.72 -5.12
CA GLU A 60 -1.67 2.49 -5.20
C GLU A 60 -1.92 3.93 -5.67
N THR A 61 -2.77 4.16 -6.67
CA THR A 61 -3.08 5.52 -7.14
C THR A 61 -3.74 6.35 -6.05
N LEU A 62 -4.73 5.77 -5.36
CA LEU A 62 -5.39 6.42 -4.23
C LEU A 62 -4.38 6.76 -3.12
N PHE A 63 -3.55 5.80 -2.71
CA PHE A 63 -2.52 5.99 -1.72
C PHE A 63 -1.51 7.09 -2.09
N GLN A 64 -1.09 7.15 -3.37
CA GLN A 64 -0.15 8.17 -3.83
C GLN A 64 -0.77 9.58 -3.78
N ILE A 65 -2.03 9.72 -4.15
CA ILE A 65 -2.72 11.02 -4.16
C ILE A 65 -2.94 11.57 -2.75
N MET A 66 -3.21 10.73 -1.77
CA MET A 66 -3.38 11.13 -0.36
C MET A 66 -2.16 11.85 0.23
N LYS A 67 -1.00 11.78 -0.43
CA LYS A 67 0.22 12.50 -0.03
C LYS A 67 0.16 14.00 -0.27
N PHE A 68 -0.78 14.50 -1.08
CA PHE A 68 -0.74 15.84 -1.62
C PHE A 68 -1.99 16.64 -1.29
N THR A 69 -1.78 17.92 -1.03
CA THR A 69 -2.84 18.91 -0.79
C THR A 69 -2.82 20.04 -1.82
N ASP A 70 -1.86 20.03 -2.74
CA ASP A 70 -1.78 20.96 -3.85
C ASP A 70 -2.66 20.50 -5.03
N LYS A 71 -3.49 21.39 -5.56
CA LYS A 71 -4.46 21.09 -6.63
C LYS A 71 -3.80 20.58 -7.91
N GLU A 72 -2.75 21.27 -8.36
CA GLU A 72 -2.10 20.95 -9.64
C GLU A 72 -1.38 19.61 -9.56
N VAL A 73 -0.72 19.35 -8.43
CA VAL A 73 -0.03 18.08 -8.16
C VAL A 73 -1.03 16.93 -8.07
N VAL A 74 -2.13 17.09 -7.36
CA VAL A 74 -3.21 16.09 -7.25
C VAL A 74 -3.76 15.74 -8.62
N GLN A 75 -4.11 16.75 -9.43
CA GLN A 75 -4.64 16.53 -10.79
C GLN A 75 -3.62 15.86 -11.72
N ASP A 76 -2.35 16.23 -11.60
CA ASP A 76 -1.30 15.64 -12.43
C ASP A 76 -1.03 14.18 -12.05
N VAL A 77 -0.94 13.86 -10.76
CA VAL A 77 -0.75 12.47 -10.27
C VAL A 77 -1.96 11.60 -10.64
N TYR A 78 -3.18 12.11 -10.49
CA TYR A 78 -4.40 11.41 -10.86
C TYR A 78 -4.43 11.07 -12.36
N ARG A 79 -4.21 12.06 -13.22
CA ARG A 79 -4.22 11.91 -14.69
C ARG A 79 -3.16 10.93 -15.17
N ARG A 80 -1.94 10.99 -14.63
CA ARG A 80 -0.83 10.14 -15.06
C ARG A 80 -0.92 8.72 -14.48
N ASN A 81 -1.58 8.56 -13.35
CA ASN A 81 -1.73 7.27 -12.67
C ASN A 81 -0.41 6.48 -12.60
N ASN A 82 0.66 7.15 -12.18
CA ASN A 82 2.02 6.62 -12.21
C ASN A 82 2.78 6.92 -10.91
N LYS A 83 3.16 5.85 -10.17
CA LYS A 83 3.89 5.95 -8.90
C LYS A 83 5.19 6.75 -9.01
N LYS A 84 5.98 6.54 -10.08
CA LYS A 84 7.25 7.26 -10.26
C LYS A 84 7.02 8.77 -10.40
N TRP A 85 5.90 9.15 -11.01
CA TRP A 85 5.54 10.54 -11.16
C TRP A 85 5.09 11.17 -9.84
N ALA A 86 4.32 10.45 -9.04
CA ALA A 86 4.00 10.90 -7.68
C ALA A 86 5.27 11.09 -6.83
N MET A 87 6.23 10.19 -6.92
CA MET A 87 7.53 10.32 -6.23
C MET A 87 8.34 11.55 -6.67
N HIS A 88 8.16 12.04 -7.91
CA HIS A 88 8.78 13.29 -8.37
C HIS A 88 8.31 14.49 -7.54
N TRP A 89 7.02 14.55 -7.23
CA TRP A 89 6.41 15.65 -6.48
C TRP A 89 6.63 15.57 -4.97
N GLU A 90 6.94 14.40 -4.41
CA GLU A 90 7.03 14.20 -2.95
C GLU A 90 8.03 15.14 -2.25
N LYS A 91 9.09 15.53 -2.94
CA LYS A 91 10.15 16.35 -2.32
C LYS A 91 9.65 17.76 -1.94
N GLU A 92 8.75 18.32 -2.73
CA GLU A 92 8.28 19.70 -2.58
C GLU A 92 6.87 19.80 -2.03
N TYR A 93 5.99 18.84 -2.40
CA TYR A 93 4.54 18.96 -2.21
C TYR A 93 3.95 17.92 -1.27
N ARG A 94 4.76 16.98 -0.75
CA ARG A 94 4.24 16.01 0.21
C ARG A 94 3.80 16.73 1.49
N ARG A 95 2.57 16.46 1.94
CA ARG A 95 2.02 16.99 3.19
C ARG A 95 2.93 16.67 4.37
N GLU A 96 3.06 17.59 5.31
CA GLU A 96 4.02 17.51 6.42
C GLU A 96 3.68 16.37 7.40
N ASP A 97 2.39 16.10 7.60
CA ASP A 97 1.89 15.05 8.50
C ASP A 97 1.84 13.66 7.85
N TRP A 98 2.30 13.51 6.58
CA TRP A 98 2.36 12.21 5.91
C TRP A 98 3.03 11.11 6.74
N PRO A 99 4.14 11.36 7.47
CA PRO A 99 4.75 10.34 8.31
C PRO A 99 3.83 9.77 9.38
N GLN A 100 2.90 10.58 9.91
CA GLN A 100 1.94 10.17 10.95
C GLN A 100 0.70 9.47 10.40
N MET A 101 0.46 9.50 9.08
CA MET A 101 -0.73 8.90 8.48
C MET A 101 -0.43 7.80 7.46
N ILE A 102 0.84 7.53 7.14
CA ILE A 102 1.22 6.63 6.04
C ILE A 102 0.62 5.22 6.17
N ILE A 103 0.62 4.64 7.36
CA ILE A 103 0.04 3.30 7.60
C ILE A 103 -1.48 3.36 7.55
N ASP A 104 -2.09 4.35 8.17
CA ASP A 104 -3.54 4.51 8.18
C ASP A 104 -4.09 4.81 6.78
N ALA A 105 -3.37 5.60 5.99
CA ALA A 105 -3.69 5.80 4.58
C ALA A 105 -3.59 4.50 3.76
N LEU A 106 -2.58 3.68 4.01
CA LEU A 106 -2.44 2.38 3.35
C LEU A 106 -3.58 1.43 3.77
N LYS A 107 -3.91 1.36 5.06
CA LYS A 107 -5.03 0.57 5.58
C LYS A 107 -6.36 1.00 4.95
N PHE A 108 -6.62 2.31 4.88
CA PHE A 108 -7.79 2.85 4.19
C PHE A 108 -7.88 2.38 2.74
N CYS A 109 -6.79 2.52 1.97
CA CYS A 109 -6.77 2.12 0.57
C CYS A 109 -7.01 0.61 0.39
N LEU A 110 -6.45 -0.24 1.26
CA LEU A 110 -6.68 -1.68 1.26
C LEU A 110 -8.11 -2.02 1.66
N GLN A 111 -8.67 -1.34 2.65
CA GLN A 111 -10.06 -1.51 3.09
C GLN A 111 -11.04 -1.19 1.95
N MET A 112 -10.85 -0.05 1.26
CA MET A 112 -11.69 0.33 0.13
C MET A 112 -11.60 -0.68 -1.02
N LYS A 113 -10.40 -1.19 -1.30
CA LYS A 113 -10.22 -2.26 -2.28
C LYS A 113 -10.94 -3.54 -1.86
N TYR A 114 -10.87 -3.92 -0.60
CA TYR A 114 -11.56 -5.09 -0.06
C TYR A 114 -13.08 -4.97 -0.16
N GLU A 115 -13.63 -3.81 0.16
CA GLU A 115 -15.06 -3.56 0.11
C GLU A 115 -15.62 -3.53 -1.31
N GLN A 116 -14.83 -3.03 -2.29
CA GLN A 116 -15.33 -2.75 -3.63
C GLN A 116 -14.88 -3.76 -4.70
N CYS A 117 -13.81 -4.54 -4.47
CA CYS A 117 -13.29 -5.50 -5.45
C CYS A 117 -13.55 -6.94 -4.99
N ALA A 118 -14.56 -7.58 -5.57
CA ALA A 118 -14.93 -8.95 -5.22
C ALA A 118 -13.82 -9.97 -5.51
N GLU A 119 -13.07 -9.78 -6.60
CA GLU A 119 -11.93 -10.62 -6.95
C GLU A 119 -10.81 -10.54 -5.91
N PHE A 120 -10.51 -9.33 -5.45
CA PHE A 120 -9.53 -9.13 -4.37
C PHE A 120 -9.97 -9.85 -3.07
N ARG A 121 -11.26 -9.71 -2.68
CA ARG A 121 -11.78 -10.44 -1.49
C ARG A 121 -11.63 -11.94 -1.65
N LYS A 122 -12.00 -12.48 -2.82
CA LYS A 122 -11.87 -13.91 -3.12
C LYS A 122 -10.44 -14.41 -2.95
N GLU A 123 -9.45 -13.65 -3.43
CA GLU A 123 -8.05 -14.04 -3.32
C GLU A 123 -7.49 -13.88 -1.89
N ILE A 124 -7.96 -12.88 -1.14
CA ILE A 124 -7.67 -12.75 0.29
C ILE A 124 -8.17 -14.01 1.01
N GLU A 125 -9.41 -14.43 0.79
CA GLU A 125 -9.98 -15.65 1.40
C GLU A 125 -9.24 -16.92 0.95
N ARG A 126 -8.88 -17.03 -0.33
CA ARG A 126 -8.12 -18.16 -0.88
C ARG A 126 -6.75 -18.32 -0.21
N SER A 127 -6.16 -17.23 0.27
CA SER A 127 -4.86 -17.24 0.96
C SER A 127 -4.91 -17.80 2.40
N LYS A 128 -6.07 -18.25 2.90
CA LYS A 128 -6.18 -18.85 4.24
C LYS A 128 -5.21 -20.03 4.39
N GLY A 129 -4.46 -20.03 5.50
CA GLY A 129 -3.44 -21.02 5.78
C GLY A 129 -2.07 -20.72 5.16
N LEU A 130 -1.95 -19.69 4.32
CA LEU A 130 -0.69 -19.20 3.78
C LEU A 130 -0.27 -17.88 4.41
N PHE A 131 1.03 -17.62 4.42
CA PHE A 131 1.53 -16.26 4.60
C PHE A 131 1.33 -15.47 3.32
N ILE A 132 0.98 -14.19 3.40
CA ILE A 132 0.95 -13.29 2.26
C ILE A 132 2.26 -12.50 2.27
N VAL A 133 3.02 -12.53 1.19
CA VAL A 133 4.33 -11.86 1.12
C VAL A 133 4.45 -11.03 -0.16
N GLU A 134 4.79 -9.73 -0.02
CA GLU A 134 5.21 -8.91 -1.16
C GLU A 134 6.68 -9.18 -1.44
N ASP A 135 6.97 -9.77 -2.61
CA ASP A 135 8.33 -10.07 -3.05
C ASP A 135 9.04 -8.81 -3.56
N GLU A 136 10.04 -8.36 -2.81
CA GLU A 136 10.95 -7.27 -3.19
C GLU A 136 12.38 -7.78 -3.48
N THR A 137 12.55 -9.06 -3.81
CA THR A 137 13.83 -9.66 -4.21
C THR A 137 14.42 -8.89 -5.41
N GLY A 138 15.69 -8.55 -5.36
CA GLY A 138 16.35 -7.72 -6.38
C GLY A 138 16.21 -6.21 -6.21
N ARG A 139 15.31 -5.70 -5.36
CA ARG A 139 15.25 -4.27 -5.03
C ARG A 139 16.38 -3.88 -4.06
N LYS A 140 16.89 -2.64 -4.18
CA LYS A 140 17.96 -2.13 -3.29
C LYS A 140 17.52 -2.06 -1.83
N SER A 141 16.29 -1.65 -1.57
CA SER A 141 15.73 -1.54 -0.22
C SER A 141 14.36 -2.20 -0.17
N THR A 142 14.02 -2.75 0.99
CA THR A 142 12.67 -3.19 1.32
C THR A 142 12.01 -2.12 2.18
N SER A 143 10.76 -1.77 1.87
CA SER A 143 9.96 -0.85 2.68
C SER A 143 8.62 -1.48 3.07
N TYR A 144 8.04 -2.26 2.17
CA TYR A 144 6.72 -2.85 2.34
C TYR A 144 6.71 -4.37 2.19
N GLY A 145 7.76 -4.97 1.62
CA GLY A 145 7.85 -6.39 1.32
C GLY A 145 8.97 -7.12 2.06
N ALA A 146 9.33 -8.28 1.52
CA ALA A 146 10.42 -9.13 1.96
C ALA A 146 11.25 -9.62 0.77
N LYS A 147 12.44 -10.13 1.03
CA LYS A 147 13.35 -10.67 0.02
C LYS A 147 13.58 -12.15 0.24
N LEU A 148 13.53 -12.93 -0.84
CA LEU A 148 13.88 -14.33 -0.83
C LEU A 148 15.40 -14.48 -0.65
N ASN A 149 15.80 -15.22 0.36
CA ASN A 149 17.19 -15.61 0.58
C ASN A 149 17.52 -16.96 -0.08
N LYS A 150 18.80 -17.36 -0.03
CA LYS A 150 19.29 -18.62 -0.61
C LYS A 150 18.74 -19.88 0.06
N ASP A 151 18.22 -19.77 1.27
CA ASP A 151 17.67 -20.87 2.06
C ASP A 151 16.16 -21.08 1.81
N GLY A 152 15.58 -20.35 0.85
CA GLY A 152 14.17 -20.44 0.49
C GLY A 152 13.24 -19.71 1.46
N LEU A 153 13.75 -18.74 2.22
CA LEU A 153 12.99 -17.96 3.17
C LEU A 153 12.86 -16.51 2.68
N PHE A 154 11.66 -15.94 2.75
CA PHE A 154 11.45 -14.52 2.63
C PHE A 154 11.76 -13.83 3.96
N GLU A 155 12.57 -12.77 3.91
CA GLU A 155 12.99 -11.99 5.07
C GLU A 155 12.72 -10.50 4.85
N GLY A 156 12.04 -9.86 5.79
CA GLY A 156 11.73 -8.43 5.68
C GLY A 156 10.62 -7.96 6.61
N SER A 157 10.27 -6.69 6.48
CA SER A 157 9.15 -6.11 7.22
C SER A 157 7.80 -6.64 6.73
N ASN A 158 7.71 -7.01 5.45
CA ASN A 158 6.50 -7.53 4.82
C ASN A 158 5.22 -6.78 5.22
N LEU A 159 5.32 -5.46 5.30
CA LEU A 159 4.23 -4.62 5.80
C LEU A 159 2.93 -4.83 5.00
N LEU A 160 3.01 -4.83 3.65
CA LEU A 160 1.84 -5.07 2.83
C LEU A 160 1.23 -6.44 3.12
N GLY A 161 2.03 -7.50 3.12
CA GLY A 161 1.55 -8.86 3.40
C GLY A 161 0.91 -8.99 4.78
N ARG A 162 1.50 -8.35 5.80
CA ARG A 162 0.97 -8.35 7.17
C ARG A 162 -0.38 -7.63 7.27
N LEU A 163 -0.54 -6.48 6.60
CA LEU A 163 -1.84 -5.79 6.56
C LEU A 163 -2.89 -6.60 5.80
N LEU A 164 -2.51 -7.32 4.75
CA LEU A 164 -3.42 -8.21 4.03
C LEU A 164 -3.83 -9.43 4.86
N MET A 165 -2.90 -9.99 5.64
CA MET A 165 -3.23 -11.05 6.61
C MET A 165 -4.13 -10.53 7.73
N GLU A 166 -3.87 -9.34 8.29
CA GLU A 166 -4.74 -8.68 9.26
C GLU A 166 -6.16 -8.45 8.70
N LEU A 167 -6.24 -7.97 7.44
CA LEU A 167 -7.52 -7.78 6.75
C LEU A 167 -8.27 -9.11 6.53
N ARG A 168 -7.56 -10.17 6.11
CA ARG A 168 -8.12 -11.52 5.95
C ARG A 168 -8.72 -12.04 7.26
N ASP A 169 -7.97 -11.91 8.34
CA ASP A 169 -8.29 -12.55 9.61
C ASP A 169 -9.37 -11.79 10.38
N ASN A 170 -9.45 -10.47 10.22
CA ASN A 170 -10.40 -9.59 10.94
C ASN A 170 -11.56 -9.08 10.07
N GLY A 171 -11.50 -9.21 8.75
CA GLY A 171 -12.47 -8.64 7.80
C GLY A 171 -12.44 -7.12 7.67
N LYS A 172 -11.64 -6.44 8.51
CA LYS A 172 -11.48 -4.98 8.51
C LYS A 172 -10.13 -4.57 9.07
N LEU A 173 -9.66 -3.40 8.62
CA LEU A 173 -8.49 -2.71 9.15
C LEU A 173 -8.93 -1.48 9.95
N ALA A 174 -8.42 -1.32 11.16
CA ALA A 174 -8.63 -0.10 11.95
C ALA A 174 -7.63 0.98 11.52
N TYR A 175 -8.11 2.17 11.20
CA TYR A 175 -7.30 3.33 10.83
C TYR A 175 -7.93 4.62 11.35
N THR A 176 -7.09 5.64 11.54
CA THR A 176 -7.51 7.00 11.90
C THR A 176 -6.84 7.98 10.94
N LEU A 177 -7.64 8.71 10.18
CA LEU A 177 -7.15 9.71 9.23
C LEU A 177 -7.47 11.12 9.71
N PRO A 178 -6.61 12.12 9.43
CA PRO A 178 -6.91 13.51 9.72
C PRO A 178 -8.14 14.00 8.95
N ALA A 179 -8.83 14.99 9.46
CA ALA A 179 -10.09 15.48 8.88
C ALA A 179 -9.95 15.95 7.42
N ASP A 180 -8.78 16.41 7.02
CA ASP A 180 -8.45 16.86 5.68
C ASP A 180 -7.83 15.79 4.78
N ALA A 181 -7.79 14.53 5.21
CA ALA A 181 -7.18 13.42 4.44
C ALA A 181 -7.78 13.25 3.04
N PHE A 182 -9.01 13.69 2.85
CA PHE A 182 -9.74 13.59 1.58
C PHE A 182 -9.86 14.91 0.83
N MET A 183 -9.11 15.94 1.20
CA MET A 183 -9.14 17.26 0.55
C MET A 183 -8.84 17.17 -0.97
N PHE A 184 -8.04 16.21 -1.40
CA PHE A 184 -7.75 15.95 -2.80
C PHE A 184 -9.00 15.69 -3.66
N LEU A 185 -10.09 15.19 -3.08
CA LEU A 185 -11.34 14.95 -3.82
C LEU A 185 -11.96 16.24 -4.35
N ASN A 186 -11.79 17.36 -3.65
CA ASN A 186 -12.28 18.66 -4.09
C ASN A 186 -11.62 19.16 -5.37
N PHE A 187 -10.47 18.59 -5.73
CA PHE A 187 -9.70 18.97 -6.91
C PHE A 187 -9.95 18.04 -8.11
N LEU A 188 -10.69 16.94 -7.90
CA LEU A 188 -10.94 15.88 -8.89
C LEU A 188 -12.42 15.80 -9.33
N LYS A 189 -13.27 16.61 -8.72
CA LYS A 189 -14.71 16.76 -9.07
C LYS A 189 -14.94 17.79 -10.15
#